data_5fe06f188edafee8c9828ffb8efecfee
#
_entry.id   5fe06f188edafee8c9828ffb8efecfee
#
_cell.length_a   1.000
_cell.length_b   1.000
_cell.length_c   1.000
_cell.angle_alpha   90.00
_cell.angle_beta   90.00
_cell.angle_gamma   90.00
#
_symmetry.space_group_name_H-M   'P 1'
#
loop_
_entity.id
_entity.type
_entity.pdbx_description
1 polymer ?
#
loop_
_entity_poly.entity_id
_entity_poly.type
_entity_poly.pdbx_seq_one_letter_code
_entity_poly.pdbx_strand_id
1 'polypeptide(L)'
;METTPKKKNSLKHVLFGSLIGTTIEFFDFYIYANAAVLVFPQLFFPGSNSTIATLESLATFSIAFLSRPLGSAFFGHYGDKIGRKFTLVAALLTMGISTVTIGFLPSYASIGVAAPLLLMLCRFGQGVGLGGEWGGAVLLAIENAPPNKRAWYGMFPQLGAPIGLLLSGGTFLFLTDSMSNEDFMDYGWRIPFIASSLLVVIGFYIRTKITETPSFENSKKEQEEVNVPFLTLVKSYKNQLIFGTFAAVTTFLVFYLMTVFTLSWATSDLGIVKRDGLLIQLFSVLFFAIFIPVSAVVADKIGRRKMLIIATVAIAIFGFFFSYFLSSGNIVLVTTFACIGMALMGFTYGPLGTFLSELFPTNVRYSGASLTFNMAGILGAAFAPMIAIWLASTYSVSYVGLYLTIAACISLFAFLVISKEEHRF
;
A
#
# COMPACT_ATOMS: atom_id res chain seq x y z
N MET A 1 -8.94 45.80 9.60
CA MET A 1 -9.12 44.51 10.27
C MET A 1 -7.79 43.76 10.19
N GLU A 2 -7.01 43.78 11.24
CA GLU A 2 -5.74 43.05 11.34
C GLU A 2 -6.04 41.54 11.32
N THR A 3 -5.60 40.87 10.25
CA THR A 3 -5.64 39.42 10.18
C THR A 3 -4.57 38.85 11.11
N THR A 4 -4.98 38.37 12.27
CA THR A 4 -4.11 37.59 13.16
C THR A 4 -3.41 36.49 12.33
N PRO A 5 -2.07 36.37 12.39
CA PRO A 5 -1.35 35.38 11.62
C PRO A 5 -1.81 33.98 12.06
N LYS A 6 -2.46 33.24 11.15
CA LYS A 6 -2.84 31.84 11.40
C LYS A 6 -1.59 31.04 11.79
N LYS A 7 -1.65 30.38 12.93
CA LYS A 7 -0.57 29.57 13.51
C LYS A 7 -0.13 28.52 12.47
N LYS A 8 1.08 28.68 11.92
CA LYS A 8 1.71 27.66 11.05
C LYS A 8 1.79 26.36 11.86
N ASN A 9 1.24 25.29 11.31
CA ASN A 9 1.42 23.96 11.91
C ASN A 9 2.92 23.69 12.06
N SER A 10 3.36 23.26 13.25
CA SER A 10 4.76 22.88 13.39
C SER A 10 5.03 21.67 12.48
N LEU A 11 6.16 21.67 11.80
CA LEU A 11 6.57 20.61 10.89
C LEU A 11 6.47 19.22 11.54
N LYS A 12 6.79 19.11 12.83
CA LYS A 12 6.63 17.87 13.60
C LYS A 12 5.19 17.38 13.61
N HIS A 13 4.20 18.25 13.82
CA HIS A 13 2.79 17.87 13.83
C HIS A 13 2.32 17.38 12.46
N VAL A 14 2.84 17.96 11.37
CA VAL A 14 2.53 17.53 10.00
C VAL A 14 3.07 16.12 9.75
N LEU A 15 4.33 15.87 10.08
CA LEU A 15 4.98 14.57 9.86
C LEU A 15 4.35 13.45 10.70
N PHE A 16 4.13 13.70 11.99
CA PHE A 16 3.47 12.73 12.87
C PHE A 16 2.00 12.52 12.50
N GLY A 17 1.28 13.56 12.11
CA GLY A 17 -0.11 13.44 11.64
C GLY A 17 -0.21 12.61 10.36
N SER A 18 0.71 12.80 9.40
CA SER A 18 0.79 11.98 8.19
C SER A 18 1.14 10.52 8.52
N LEU A 19 2.11 10.28 9.41
CA LEU A 19 2.51 8.95 9.84
C LEU A 19 1.34 8.20 10.51
N ILE A 20 0.65 8.83 11.46
CA ILE A 20 -0.48 8.21 12.16
C ILE A 20 -1.63 7.94 11.19
N GLY A 21 -1.95 8.90 10.32
CA GLY A 21 -3.00 8.73 9.30
C GLY A 21 -2.74 7.52 8.40
N THR A 22 -1.55 7.47 7.80
CA THR A 22 -1.16 6.34 6.94
C THR A 22 -1.02 5.02 7.71
N THR A 23 -0.64 5.04 8.99
CA THR A 23 -0.61 3.83 9.83
C THR A 23 -2.02 3.24 10.01
N ILE A 24 -3.02 4.05 10.30
CA ILE A 24 -4.42 3.62 10.44
C ILE A 24 -4.92 3.02 9.12
N GLU A 25 -4.65 3.73 8.03
CA GLU A 25 -5.02 3.32 6.68
C GLU A 25 -4.42 1.95 6.31
N PHE A 26 -3.11 1.77 6.52
CA PHE A 26 -2.43 0.52 6.23
C PHE A 26 -2.83 -0.61 7.19
N PHE A 27 -3.11 -0.32 8.46
CA PHE A 27 -3.66 -1.30 9.38
C PHE A 27 -4.97 -1.90 8.84
N ASP A 28 -5.93 -1.06 8.50
CA ASP A 28 -7.22 -1.47 7.95
C ASP A 28 -7.10 -2.29 6.66
N PHE A 29 -6.11 -1.93 5.84
CA PHE A 29 -5.83 -2.65 4.61
C PHE A 29 -5.22 -4.03 4.85
N TYR A 30 -4.29 -4.14 5.81
CA TYR A 30 -3.57 -5.38 6.08
C TYR A 30 -4.33 -6.38 6.94
N ILE A 31 -5.26 -5.95 7.81
CA ILE A 31 -6.14 -6.92 8.48
C ILE A 31 -6.96 -7.70 7.46
N TYR A 32 -7.38 -7.06 6.37
CA TYR A 32 -8.03 -7.76 5.26
C TYR A 32 -7.07 -8.74 4.57
N ALA A 33 -5.83 -8.33 4.29
CA ALA A 33 -4.85 -9.19 3.62
C ALA A 33 -4.56 -10.47 4.43
N ASN A 34 -4.39 -10.34 5.76
CA ASN A 34 -4.21 -11.48 6.65
C ASN A 34 -5.46 -12.38 6.69
N ALA A 35 -6.65 -11.80 6.79
CA ALA A 35 -7.91 -12.55 6.78
C ALA A 35 -8.15 -13.25 5.42
N ALA A 36 -7.78 -12.62 4.32
CA ALA A 36 -7.90 -13.20 2.97
C ALA A 36 -7.06 -14.46 2.78
N VAL A 37 -5.97 -14.61 3.54
CA VAL A 37 -5.13 -15.81 3.53
C VAL A 37 -5.60 -16.81 4.59
N LEU A 38 -5.86 -16.36 5.83
CA LEU A 38 -6.01 -17.24 6.99
C LEU A 38 -7.46 -17.68 7.27
N VAL A 39 -8.45 -16.92 6.78
CA VAL A 39 -9.86 -17.03 7.21
C VAL A 39 -10.84 -17.14 6.05
N PHE A 40 -10.80 -16.21 5.10
CA PHE A 40 -11.84 -16.08 4.07
C PHE A 40 -11.96 -17.27 3.13
N PRO A 41 -10.89 -18.02 2.77
CA PRO A 41 -11.04 -19.21 1.96
C PRO A 41 -12.03 -20.22 2.55
N GLN A 42 -12.02 -20.39 3.87
CA GLN A 42 -12.89 -21.36 4.56
C GLN A 42 -14.30 -20.82 4.83
N LEU A 43 -14.43 -19.54 5.18
CA LEU A 43 -15.70 -18.96 5.63
C LEU A 43 -16.55 -18.36 4.51
N PHE A 44 -15.93 -17.91 3.42
CA PHE A 44 -16.63 -17.23 2.32
C PHE A 44 -16.59 -18.00 1.01
N PHE A 45 -15.68 -18.99 0.85
CA PHE A 45 -15.49 -19.78 -0.37
C PHE A 45 -15.40 -21.30 -0.12
N PRO A 46 -16.31 -21.90 0.66
CA PRO A 46 -16.17 -23.29 1.14
C PRO A 46 -16.41 -24.37 0.09
N GLY A 47 -16.85 -24.03 -1.13
CA GLY A 47 -17.23 -24.99 -2.17
C GLY A 47 -16.07 -25.48 -3.05
N SER A 48 -14.88 -24.87 -2.94
CA SER A 48 -13.74 -25.11 -3.82
C SER A 48 -12.66 -25.93 -3.09
N ASN A 49 -11.73 -26.52 -3.87
CA ASN A 49 -10.52 -27.06 -3.22
C ASN A 49 -9.71 -25.93 -2.60
N SER A 50 -8.81 -26.26 -1.68
CA SER A 50 -8.06 -25.28 -0.86
C SER A 50 -7.35 -24.21 -1.70
N THR A 51 -6.74 -24.59 -2.83
CA THR A 51 -6.04 -23.65 -3.71
C THR A 51 -7.03 -22.72 -4.41
N ILE A 52 -8.15 -23.24 -4.93
CA ILE A 52 -9.18 -22.43 -5.60
C ILE A 52 -9.82 -21.46 -4.60
N ALA A 53 -10.17 -21.91 -3.40
CA ALA A 53 -10.73 -21.06 -2.35
C ALA A 53 -9.77 -19.90 -1.97
N THR A 54 -8.46 -20.19 -1.92
CA THR A 54 -7.44 -19.16 -1.70
C THR A 54 -7.38 -18.16 -2.86
N LEU A 55 -7.42 -18.64 -4.11
CA LEU A 55 -7.43 -17.78 -5.29
C LEU A 55 -8.68 -16.89 -5.35
N GLU A 56 -9.87 -17.44 -5.03
CA GLU A 56 -11.13 -16.69 -4.94
C GLU A 56 -11.07 -15.61 -3.87
N SER A 57 -10.54 -15.94 -2.69
CA SER A 57 -10.32 -15.00 -1.61
C SER A 57 -9.35 -13.86 -2.02
N LEU A 58 -8.22 -14.21 -2.64
CA LEU A 58 -7.25 -13.24 -3.12
C LEU A 58 -7.77 -12.41 -4.32
N ALA A 59 -8.71 -12.93 -5.11
CA ALA A 59 -9.39 -12.15 -6.14
C ALA A 59 -10.21 -11.01 -5.52
N THR A 60 -10.86 -11.23 -4.38
CA THR A 60 -11.56 -10.13 -3.67
C THR A 60 -10.60 -9.04 -3.20
N PHE A 61 -9.36 -9.42 -2.84
CA PHE A 61 -8.31 -8.48 -2.48
C PHE A 61 -7.98 -7.50 -3.61
N SER A 62 -8.02 -7.96 -4.86
CA SER A 62 -7.74 -7.14 -6.05
C SER A 62 -8.72 -5.98 -6.23
N ILE A 63 -9.97 -6.14 -5.76
CA ILE A 63 -11.05 -5.15 -5.94
C ILE A 63 -10.67 -3.79 -5.35
N ALA A 64 -9.98 -3.78 -4.20
CA ALA A 64 -9.57 -2.52 -3.60
C ALA A 64 -8.58 -1.74 -4.47
N PHE A 65 -7.66 -2.42 -5.17
CA PHE A 65 -6.74 -1.76 -6.08
C PHE A 65 -7.45 -1.21 -7.31
N LEU A 66 -8.39 -1.98 -7.87
CA LEU A 66 -9.16 -1.56 -9.04
C LEU A 66 -10.08 -0.35 -8.74
N SER A 67 -10.55 -0.23 -7.50
CA SER A 67 -11.41 0.89 -7.08
C SER A 67 -10.65 2.16 -6.66
N ARG A 68 -9.34 2.08 -6.37
CA ARG A 68 -8.51 3.24 -5.98
C ARG A 68 -8.49 4.39 -7.00
N PRO A 69 -8.35 4.17 -8.31
CA PRO A 69 -8.41 5.24 -9.30
C PRO A 69 -9.74 5.99 -9.30
N LEU A 70 -10.86 5.28 -9.06
CA LEU A 70 -12.18 5.90 -8.91
C LEU A 70 -12.23 6.80 -7.67
N GLY A 71 -11.69 6.31 -6.55
CA GLY A 71 -11.52 7.09 -5.33
C GLY A 71 -10.65 8.34 -5.55
N SER A 72 -9.51 8.19 -6.23
CA SER A 72 -8.63 9.31 -6.56
C SER A 72 -9.32 10.36 -7.43
N ALA A 73 -10.09 9.94 -8.42
CA ALA A 73 -10.84 10.85 -9.28
C ALA A 73 -11.95 11.57 -8.51
N PHE A 74 -12.72 10.83 -7.70
CA PHE A 74 -13.82 11.38 -6.92
C PHE A 74 -13.33 12.34 -5.83
N PHE A 75 -12.46 11.89 -4.94
CA PHE A 75 -11.95 12.70 -3.84
C PHE A 75 -11.01 13.80 -4.33
N GLY A 76 -10.25 13.58 -5.40
CA GLY A 76 -9.44 14.62 -6.04
C GLY A 76 -10.29 15.78 -6.54
N HIS A 77 -11.35 15.49 -7.29
CA HIS A 77 -12.25 16.51 -7.82
C HIS A 77 -12.91 17.35 -6.71
N TYR A 78 -13.44 16.71 -5.67
CA TYR A 78 -14.04 17.42 -4.55
C TYR A 78 -13.01 18.09 -3.65
N GLY A 79 -11.79 17.53 -3.52
CA GLY A 79 -10.70 18.12 -2.77
C GLY A 79 -10.23 19.45 -3.33
N ASP A 80 -10.22 19.58 -4.64
CA ASP A 80 -9.88 20.81 -5.34
C ASP A 80 -11.00 21.87 -5.25
N LYS A 81 -12.28 21.44 -5.13
CA LYS A 81 -13.44 22.35 -5.04
C LYS A 81 -13.80 22.76 -3.60
N ILE A 82 -13.87 21.79 -2.68
CA ILE A 82 -14.45 22.00 -1.33
C ILE A 82 -13.35 22.18 -0.28
N GLY A 83 -12.16 21.63 -0.54
CA GLY A 83 -11.02 21.65 0.36
C GLY A 83 -10.50 20.25 0.70
N ARG A 84 -9.19 20.16 0.90
CA ARG A 84 -8.49 18.89 1.13
C ARG A 84 -8.90 18.23 2.46
N LYS A 85 -9.19 19.02 3.49
CA LYS A 85 -9.60 18.55 4.80
C LYS A 85 -10.90 17.75 4.75
N PHE A 86 -11.92 18.27 4.06
CA PHE A 86 -13.22 17.60 3.94
C PHE A 86 -13.09 16.25 3.22
N THR A 87 -12.36 16.23 2.11
CA THR A 87 -12.16 15.01 1.33
C THR A 87 -11.34 13.96 2.06
N LEU A 88 -10.31 14.34 2.81
CA LEU A 88 -9.54 13.43 3.67
C LEU A 88 -10.41 12.78 4.76
N VAL A 89 -11.32 13.55 5.36
CA VAL A 89 -12.27 13.03 6.35
C VAL A 89 -13.27 12.07 5.69
N ALA A 90 -13.84 12.44 4.55
CA ALA A 90 -14.79 11.60 3.85
C ALA A 90 -14.16 10.29 3.34
N ALA A 91 -12.91 10.34 2.85
CA ALA A 91 -12.14 9.18 2.43
C ALA A 91 -11.89 8.22 3.61
N LEU A 92 -11.44 8.75 4.76
CA LEU A 92 -11.24 7.97 5.99
C LEU A 92 -12.54 7.28 6.45
N LEU A 93 -13.65 8.02 6.47
CA LEU A 93 -14.93 7.45 6.89
C LEU A 93 -15.42 6.38 5.91
N THR A 94 -15.26 6.58 4.60
CA THR A 94 -15.63 5.59 3.59
C THR A 94 -14.84 4.29 3.78
N MET A 95 -13.52 4.38 3.99
CA MET A 95 -12.67 3.23 4.25
C MET A 95 -13.01 2.56 5.57
N GLY A 96 -13.10 3.34 6.65
CA GLY A 96 -13.30 2.82 8.00
C GLY A 96 -14.68 2.15 8.18
N ILE A 97 -15.76 2.75 7.66
CA ILE A 97 -17.09 2.14 7.68
C ILE A 97 -17.07 0.80 6.90
N SER A 98 -16.42 0.78 5.73
CA SER A 98 -16.29 -0.45 4.95
C SER A 98 -15.52 -1.53 5.72
N THR A 99 -14.42 -1.17 6.40
CA THR A 99 -13.62 -2.08 7.22
C THR A 99 -14.42 -2.65 8.39
N VAL A 100 -15.07 -1.79 9.15
CA VAL A 100 -15.87 -2.21 10.31
C VAL A 100 -17.03 -3.12 9.89
N THR A 101 -17.68 -2.82 8.75
CA THR A 101 -18.77 -3.63 8.20
C THR A 101 -18.32 -5.06 7.90
N ILE A 102 -17.07 -5.28 7.43
CA ILE A 102 -16.53 -6.63 7.21
C ILE A 102 -16.59 -7.46 8.49
N GLY A 103 -16.29 -6.88 9.65
CA GLY A 103 -16.35 -7.57 10.94
C GLY A 103 -17.74 -8.09 11.33
N PHE A 104 -18.80 -7.54 10.75
CA PHE A 104 -20.19 -7.95 11.00
C PHE A 104 -20.78 -8.84 9.89
N LEU A 105 -20.01 -9.12 8.81
CA LEU A 105 -20.54 -9.94 7.72
C LEU A 105 -20.84 -11.38 8.19
N PRO A 106 -22.01 -11.93 7.84
CA PRO A 106 -22.28 -13.34 8.01
C PRO A 106 -21.44 -14.17 7.01
N SER A 107 -21.14 -15.42 7.40
CA SER A 107 -20.39 -16.36 6.56
C SER A 107 -21.24 -16.94 5.42
N TYR A 108 -20.60 -17.65 4.49
CA TYR A 108 -21.28 -18.38 3.42
C TYR A 108 -22.31 -19.39 3.95
N ALA A 109 -22.00 -20.04 5.07
CA ALA A 109 -22.92 -20.99 5.71
C ALA A 109 -24.25 -20.36 6.12
N SER A 110 -24.27 -19.05 6.41
CA SER A 110 -25.47 -18.33 6.87
C SER A 110 -26.29 -17.74 5.72
N ILE A 111 -25.64 -17.13 4.72
CA ILE A 111 -26.32 -16.37 3.65
C ILE A 111 -25.89 -16.77 2.23
N GLY A 112 -25.16 -17.86 2.07
CA GLY A 112 -24.73 -18.36 0.77
C GLY A 112 -23.90 -17.35 -0.02
N VAL A 113 -24.14 -17.25 -1.33
CA VAL A 113 -23.39 -16.39 -2.28
C VAL A 113 -23.45 -14.90 -1.92
N ALA A 114 -24.43 -14.46 -1.14
CA ALA A 114 -24.49 -13.07 -0.69
C ALA A 114 -23.29 -12.68 0.20
N ALA A 115 -22.69 -13.64 0.94
CA ALA A 115 -21.54 -13.37 1.81
C ALA A 115 -20.32 -12.87 1.02
N PRO A 116 -19.78 -13.57 0.01
CA PRO A 116 -18.66 -13.06 -0.78
C PRO A 116 -19.01 -11.79 -1.56
N LEU A 117 -20.26 -11.61 -2.02
CA LEU A 117 -20.67 -10.39 -2.72
C LEU A 117 -20.63 -9.17 -1.80
N LEU A 118 -21.08 -9.28 -0.56
CA LEU A 118 -20.99 -8.22 0.45
C LEU A 118 -19.53 -7.93 0.83
N LEU A 119 -18.71 -8.98 0.95
CA LEU A 119 -17.28 -8.84 1.19
C LEU A 119 -16.61 -8.03 0.07
N MET A 120 -16.92 -8.33 -1.21
CA MET A 120 -16.42 -7.59 -2.37
C MET A 120 -16.91 -6.14 -2.37
N LEU A 121 -18.15 -5.87 -1.99
CA LEU A 121 -18.70 -4.51 -1.88
C LEU A 121 -17.97 -3.69 -0.81
N CYS A 122 -17.75 -4.27 0.37
CA CYS A 122 -16.95 -3.64 1.42
C CYS A 122 -15.50 -3.37 0.93
N ARG A 123 -14.91 -4.34 0.22
CA ARG A 123 -13.56 -4.19 -0.33
C ARG A 123 -13.47 -3.09 -1.39
N PHE A 124 -14.49 -2.94 -2.21
CA PHE A 124 -14.63 -1.82 -3.15
C PHE A 124 -14.67 -0.48 -2.40
N GLY A 125 -15.49 -0.37 -1.34
CA GLY A 125 -15.56 0.83 -0.50
C GLY A 125 -14.22 1.18 0.16
N GLN A 126 -13.49 0.19 0.69
CA GLN A 126 -12.13 0.41 1.21
C GLN A 126 -11.20 0.99 0.14
N GLY A 127 -11.21 0.45 -1.07
CA GLY A 127 -10.36 0.92 -2.15
C GLY A 127 -10.71 2.33 -2.62
N VAL A 128 -12.00 2.68 -2.70
CA VAL A 128 -12.45 4.05 -3.00
C VAL A 128 -11.93 5.03 -1.94
N GLY A 129 -12.05 4.70 -0.64
CA GLY A 129 -11.51 5.52 0.45
C GLY A 129 -9.99 5.75 0.31
N LEU A 130 -9.25 4.65 0.16
CA LEU A 130 -7.78 4.66 0.01
C LEU A 130 -7.26 5.49 -1.17
N GLY A 131 -8.00 5.50 -2.28
CA GLY A 131 -7.56 6.15 -3.52
C GLY A 131 -7.34 7.65 -3.41
N GLY A 132 -7.99 8.31 -2.45
CA GLY A 132 -7.92 9.76 -2.27
C GLY A 132 -6.84 10.27 -1.32
N GLU A 133 -6.06 9.42 -0.66
CA GLU A 133 -5.30 9.85 0.53
C GLU A 133 -3.78 9.93 0.36
N TRP A 134 -3.17 8.91 -0.22
CA TRP A 134 -1.71 8.74 -0.23
C TRP A 134 -0.94 9.95 -0.80
N GLY A 135 -1.37 10.47 -1.94
CA GLY A 135 -0.69 11.59 -2.59
C GLY A 135 -0.68 12.86 -1.74
N GLY A 136 -1.77 13.13 -1.03
CA GLY A 136 -1.86 14.26 -0.11
C GLY A 136 -0.89 14.17 1.05
N ALA A 137 -0.74 12.99 1.65
CA ALA A 137 0.16 12.75 2.78
C ALA A 137 1.63 12.92 2.37
N VAL A 138 2.03 12.37 1.21
CA VAL A 138 3.40 12.50 0.69
C VAL A 138 3.71 13.95 0.32
N LEU A 139 2.82 14.63 -0.42
CA LEU A 139 3.04 16.01 -0.83
C LEU A 139 3.13 16.96 0.37
N LEU A 140 2.28 16.76 1.38
CA LEU A 140 2.32 17.56 2.59
C LEU A 140 3.70 17.45 3.28
N ALA A 141 4.30 16.26 3.30
CA ALA A 141 5.61 16.03 3.87
C ALA A 141 6.74 16.67 3.05
N ILE A 142 6.75 16.47 1.72
CA ILE A 142 7.85 16.92 0.85
C ILE A 142 7.82 18.42 0.52
N GLU A 143 6.63 19.05 0.45
CA GLU A 143 6.49 20.49 0.21
C GLU A 143 6.97 21.34 1.40
N ASN A 144 6.95 20.78 2.61
CA ASN A 144 7.51 21.41 3.79
C ASN A 144 8.98 21.03 4.04
N ALA A 145 9.59 20.20 3.21
CA ALA A 145 10.95 19.73 3.38
C ALA A 145 11.98 20.68 2.76
N PRO A 146 13.18 20.82 3.38
CA PRO A 146 14.33 21.44 2.71
C PRO A 146 14.67 20.68 1.40
N PRO A 147 15.14 21.37 0.34
CA PRO A 147 15.41 20.76 -0.98
C PRO A 147 16.30 19.51 -0.93
N ASN A 148 17.31 19.51 -0.04
CA ASN A 148 18.28 18.41 0.13
C ASN A 148 17.83 17.29 1.06
N LYS A 149 16.58 17.34 1.59
CA LYS A 149 16.04 16.35 2.55
C LYS A 149 14.62 15.88 2.17
N ARG A 150 14.23 16.02 0.92
CA ARG A 150 12.87 15.66 0.49
C ARG A 150 12.56 14.17 0.64
N ALA A 151 13.52 13.28 0.35
CA ALA A 151 13.30 11.85 0.56
C ALA A 151 13.19 11.51 2.05
N TRP A 152 14.00 12.13 2.91
CA TRP A 152 13.91 11.97 4.36
C TRP A 152 12.55 12.40 4.93
N TYR A 153 12.00 13.53 4.49
CA TYR A 153 10.67 13.97 4.95
C TYR A 153 9.54 13.14 4.34
N GLY A 154 9.67 12.80 3.05
CA GLY A 154 8.71 11.97 2.32
C GLY A 154 8.61 10.52 2.84
N MET A 155 9.61 10.03 3.59
CA MET A 155 9.56 8.70 4.17
C MET A 155 8.59 8.57 5.35
N PHE A 156 8.24 9.67 6.04
CA PHE A 156 7.37 9.60 7.24
C PHE A 156 6.00 8.97 6.92
N PRO A 157 5.24 9.43 5.92
CA PRO A 157 4.01 8.72 5.54
C PRO A 157 4.27 7.28 5.05
N GLN A 158 5.45 6.99 4.48
CA GLN A 158 5.79 5.63 4.04
C GLN A 158 6.02 4.67 5.22
N LEU A 159 6.52 5.14 6.37
CA LEU A 159 6.67 4.35 7.59
C LEU A 159 5.33 3.86 8.15
N GLY A 160 4.21 4.47 7.76
CA GLY A 160 2.87 3.99 8.11
C GLY A 160 2.62 2.55 7.63
N ALA A 161 3.18 2.16 6.48
CA ALA A 161 3.00 0.82 5.93
C ALA A 161 3.60 -0.28 6.83
N PRO A 162 4.89 -0.28 7.19
CA PRO A 162 5.42 -1.29 8.11
C PRO A 162 4.78 -1.25 9.49
N ILE A 163 4.46 -0.07 10.03
CA ILE A 163 3.80 0.03 11.34
C ILE A 163 2.39 -0.56 11.28
N GLY A 164 1.61 -0.24 10.25
CA GLY A 164 0.28 -0.82 10.04
C GLY A 164 0.33 -2.35 9.88
N LEU A 165 1.34 -2.86 9.18
CA LEU A 165 1.52 -4.31 9.01
C LEU A 165 1.94 -5.00 10.33
N LEU A 166 2.81 -4.37 11.13
CA LEU A 166 3.17 -4.87 12.46
C LEU A 166 1.96 -4.91 13.39
N LEU A 167 1.14 -3.87 13.40
CA LEU A 167 -0.08 -3.83 14.20
C LEU A 167 -1.09 -4.88 13.74
N SER A 168 -1.32 -4.99 12.43
CA SER A 168 -2.24 -5.97 11.85
C SER A 168 -1.78 -7.40 12.11
N GLY A 169 -0.55 -7.75 11.73
CA GLY A 169 0.01 -9.08 11.93
C GLY A 169 0.13 -9.44 13.41
N GLY A 170 0.54 -8.48 14.26
CA GLY A 170 0.60 -8.64 15.71
C GLY A 170 -0.77 -8.91 16.33
N THR A 171 -1.82 -8.25 15.85
CA THR A 171 -3.19 -8.50 16.30
C THR A 171 -3.64 -9.92 15.92
N PHE A 172 -3.40 -10.35 14.68
CA PHE A 172 -3.72 -11.72 14.27
C PHE A 172 -2.91 -12.76 15.04
N LEU A 173 -1.61 -12.54 15.24
CA LEU A 173 -0.77 -13.41 16.06
C LEU A 173 -1.30 -13.53 17.48
N PHE A 174 -1.59 -12.40 18.13
CA PHE A 174 -2.14 -12.39 19.49
C PHE A 174 -3.45 -13.19 19.58
N LEU A 175 -4.36 -13.01 18.62
CA LEU A 175 -5.64 -13.71 18.60
C LEU A 175 -5.46 -15.21 18.35
N THR A 176 -4.61 -15.61 17.39
CA THR A 176 -4.35 -17.03 17.10
C THR A 176 -3.60 -17.76 18.23
N ASP A 177 -2.86 -17.02 19.06
CA ASP A 177 -2.13 -17.58 20.23
C ASP A 177 -3.01 -17.63 21.48
N SER A 178 -3.98 -16.71 21.61
CA SER A 178 -4.85 -16.56 22.80
C SER A 178 -6.14 -17.35 22.72
N MET A 179 -6.53 -17.86 21.54
CA MET A 179 -7.80 -18.52 21.28
C MET A 179 -7.60 -19.89 20.67
N SER A 180 -8.60 -20.78 20.83
CA SER A 180 -8.66 -22.00 20.02
C SER A 180 -8.83 -21.66 18.54
N ASN A 181 -8.42 -22.56 17.63
CA ASN A 181 -8.65 -22.35 16.22
C ASN A 181 -10.15 -22.26 15.87
N GLU A 182 -10.99 -22.94 16.63
CA GLU A 182 -12.44 -22.89 16.48
C GLU A 182 -12.99 -21.51 16.84
N ASP A 183 -12.66 -20.96 18.02
CA ASP A 183 -13.06 -19.63 18.46
C ASP A 183 -12.53 -18.54 17.53
N PHE A 184 -11.28 -18.70 17.06
CA PHE A 184 -10.67 -17.77 16.11
C PHE A 184 -11.46 -17.74 14.79
N MET A 185 -11.86 -18.91 14.26
CA MET A 185 -12.61 -19.01 13.01
C MET A 185 -14.08 -18.60 13.18
N ASP A 186 -14.67 -18.75 14.36
CA ASP A 186 -16.06 -18.34 14.63
C ASP A 186 -16.17 -16.81 14.77
N TYR A 187 -15.41 -16.22 15.70
CA TYR A 187 -15.53 -14.78 16.00
C TYR A 187 -14.20 -14.03 16.10
N GLY A 188 -13.09 -14.70 16.42
CA GLY A 188 -11.81 -14.04 16.71
C GLY A 188 -11.30 -13.17 15.57
N TRP A 189 -11.44 -13.61 14.34
CA TRP A 189 -11.02 -12.87 13.14
C TRP A 189 -11.78 -11.55 12.91
N ARG A 190 -12.98 -11.42 13.53
CA ARG A 190 -13.81 -10.22 13.42
C ARG A 190 -13.29 -9.07 14.28
N ILE A 191 -12.61 -9.41 15.38
CA ILE A 191 -12.14 -8.44 16.39
C ILE A 191 -11.30 -7.32 15.78
N PRO A 192 -10.27 -7.55 14.94
CA PRO A 192 -9.47 -6.48 14.37
C PRO A 192 -10.28 -5.55 13.46
N PHE A 193 -11.27 -6.06 12.71
CA PHE A 193 -12.14 -5.25 11.87
C PHE A 193 -13.07 -4.35 12.69
N ILE A 194 -13.62 -4.86 13.79
CA ILE A 194 -14.48 -4.08 14.69
C ILE A 194 -13.64 -3.07 15.48
N ALA A 195 -12.45 -3.48 15.96
CA ALA A 195 -11.53 -2.60 16.68
C ALA A 195 -11.00 -1.45 15.81
N SER A 196 -10.99 -1.60 14.48
CA SER A 196 -10.69 -0.51 13.55
C SER A 196 -11.59 0.71 13.77
N SER A 197 -12.81 0.54 14.26
CA SER A 197 -13.70 1.68 14.60
C SER A 197 -13.04 2.68 15.55
N LEU A 198 -12.25 2.20 16.52
CA LEU A 198 -11.47 3.07 17.41
C LEU A 198 -10.41 3.87 16.66
N LEU A 199 -9.69 3.22 15.72
CA LEU A 199 -8.69 3.88 14.90
C LEU A 199 -9.30 4.93 13.98
N VAL A 200 -10.50 4.63 13.42
CA VAL A 200 -11.27 5.59 12.60
C VAL A 200 -11.64 6.83 13.42
N VAL A 201 -12.09 6.67 14.66
CA VAL A 201 -12.40 7.79 15.56
C VAL A 201 -11.15 8.62 15.87
N ILE A 202 -10.02 7.98 16.14
CA ILE A 202 -8.73 8.66 16.36
C ILE A 202 -8.31 9.41 15.10
N GLY A 203 -8.34 8.78 13.94
CA GLY A 203 -8.01 9.40 12.66
C GLY A 203 -8.93 10.58 12.32
N PHE A 204 -10.23 10.45 12.55
CA PHE A 204 -11.21 11.52 12.41
C PHE A 204 -10.85 12.71 13.31
N TYR A 205 -10.58 12.47 14.61
CA TYR A 205 -10.20 13.51 15.55
C TYR A 205 -8.92 14.25 15.11
N ILE A 206 -7.88 13.52 14.71
CA ILE A 206 -6.62 14.11 14.25
C ILE A 206 -6.87 15.01 13.04
N ARG A 207 -7.65 14.53 12.04
CA ARG A 207 -7.92 15.27 10.80
C ARG A 207 -8.79 16.50 11.00
N THR A 208 -9.70 16.47 11.98
CA THR A 208 -10.47 17.68 12.33
C THR A 208 -9.61 18.79 12.91
N LYS A 209 -8.44 18.48 13.50
CA LYS A 209 -7.49 19.45 14.05
C LYS A 209 -6.47 19.99 13.03
N ILE A 210 -6.30 19.33 11.89
CA ILE A 210 -5.40 19.83 10.82
C ILE A 210 -6.04 21.06 10.18
N THR A 211 -5.24 22.11 10.00
CA THR A 211 -5.64 23.30 9.23
C THR A 211 -5.32 23.09 7.75
N GLU A 212 -6.09 23.74 6.87
CA GLU A 212 -5.87 23.70 5.42
C GLU A 212 -4.45 24.19 5.08
N THR A 213 -3.87 23.69 3.99
CA THR A 213 -2.49 24.04 3.61
C THR A 213 -2.40 25.48 3.06
N PRO A 214 -1.32 26.25 3.37
CA PRO A 214 -1.12 27.57 2.80
C PRO A 214 -1.11 27.58 1.27
N SER A 215 -0.61 26.52 0.64
CA SER A 215 -0.59 26.35 -0.81
C SER A 215 -2.01 26.31 -1.40
N PHE A 216 -2.95 25.63 -0.75
CA PHE A 216 -4.35 25.58 -1.17
C PHE A 216 -5.04 26.94 -0.97
N GLU A 217 -4.78 27.61 0.18
CA GLU A 217 -5.35 28.95 0.44
C GLU A 217 -4.83 30.00 -0.57
N ASN A 218 -3.58 29.87 -1.01
CA ASN A 218 -2.98 30.76 -2.01
C ASN A 218 -3.51 30.48 -3.42
N SER A 219 -3.60 29.22 -3.86
CA SER A 219 -4.14 28.88 -5.17
C SER A 219 -5.61 29.29 -5.32
N LYS A 220 -6.37 29.26 -4.24
CA LYS A 220 -7.76 29.76 -4.23
C LYS A 220 -7.84 31.30 -4.34
N LYS A 221 -6.81 32.03 -3.92
CA LYS A 221 -6.72 33.48 -4.07
C LYS A 221 -6.28 33.92 -5.46
N GLU A 222 -5.45 33.12 -6.12
CA GLU A 222 -4.86 33.44 -7.43
C GLU A 222 -5.76 33.08 -8.62
N GLN A 223 -6.96 32.51 -8.36
CA GLN A 223 -7.97 32.15 -9.39
C GLN A 223 -7.41 31.39 -10.62
N GLU A 224 -6.30 30.68 -10.46
CA GLU A 224 -5.90 29.70 -11.47
C GLU A 224 -6.87 28.50 -11.42
N GLU A 225 -8.06 28.68 -12.02
CA GLU A 225 -8.93 27.57 -12.36
C GLU A 225 -8.23 26.70 -13.41
N VAL A 226 -7.45 25.75 -12.92
CA VAL A 226 -6.95 24.71 -13.81
C VAL A 226 -8.13 23.86 -14.24
N ASN A 227 -8.57 24.06 -15.48
CA ASN A 227 -9.52 23.19 -16.14
C ASN A 227 -9.07 21.74 -15.98
N VAL A 228 -9.83 20.97 -15.23
CA VAL A 228 -9.75 19.53 -14.96
C VAL A 228 -8.33 18.96 -15.04
N PRO A 229 -7.59 18.89 -13.92
CA PRO A 229 -6.19 18.41 -13.87
C PRO A 229 -5.98 17.05 -14.56
N PHE A 230 -6.97 16.17 -14.49
CA PHE A 230 -6.93 14.82 -15.07
C PHE A 230 -6.78 14.83 -16.61
N LEU A 231 -7.52 15.67 -17.34
CA LEU A 231 -7.40 15.74 -18.81
C LEU A 231 -6.06 16.33 -19.24
N THR A 232 -5.56 17.30 -18.50
CA THR A 232 -4.24 17.90 -18.73
C THR A 232 -3.14 16.88 -18.50
N LEU A 233 -3.23 16.06 -17.44
CA LEU A 233 -2.29 14.98 -17.17
C LEU A 233 -2.23 13.98 -18.31
N VAL A 234 -3.37 13.45 -18.74
CA VAL A 234 -3.43 12.41 -19.78
C VAL A 234 -2.95 12.95 -21.13
N LYS A 235 -3.19 14.23 -21.45
CA LYS A 235 -2.77 14.83 -22.73
C LYS A 235 -1.30 15.26 -22.71
N SER A 236 -0.86 15.96 -21.67
CA SER A 236 0.43 16.65 -21.65
C SER A 236 1.54 15.86 -20.92
N TYR A 237 1.19 14.95 -19.98
CA TYR A 237 2.14 14.22 -19.13
C TYR A 237 1.99 12.70 -19.22
N LYS A 238 1.49 12.20 -20.37
CA LYS A 238 1.24 10.77 -20.58
C LYS A 238 2.49 9.90 -20.39
N ASN A 239 3.65 10.39 -20.82
CA ASN A 239 4.90 9.64 -20.69
C ASN A 239 5.31 9.50 -19.23
N GLN A 240 5.23 10.58 -18.45
CA GLN A 240 5.53 10.58 -17.02
C GLN A 240 4.54 9.66 -16.27
N LEU A 241 3.26 9.65 -16.64
CA LEU A 241 2.27 8.73 -16.09
C LEU A 241 2.62 7.27 -16.40
N ILE A 242 2.88 6.94 -17.65
CA ILE A 242 3.16 5.57 -18.10
C ILE A 242 4.47 5.07 -17.47
N PHE A 243 5.57 5.79 -17.69
CA PHE A 243 6.88 5.32 -17.22
C PHE A 243 7.02 5.44 -15.70
N GLY A 244 6.42 6.43 -15.05
CA GLY A 244 6.33 6.50 -13.59
C GLY A 244 5.55 5.32 -13.00
N THR A 245 4.46 4.92 -13.64
CA THR A 245 3.69 3.72 -13.25
C THR A 245 4.57 2.47 -13.33
N PHE A 246 5.20 2.21 -14.46
CA PHE A 246 6.06 1.02 -14.62
C PHE A 246 7.30 1.07 -13.73
N ALA A 247 7.85 2.23 -13.45
CA ALA A 247 8.96 2.39 -12.50
C ALA A 247 8.60 1.94 -11.08
N ALA A 248 7.34 2.10 -10.66
CA ALA A 248 6.86 1.74 -9.34
C ALA A 248 6.34 0.29 -9.21
N VAL A 249 6.05 -0.41 -10.32
CA VAL A 249 5.43 -1.76 -10.32
C VAL A 249 6.21 -2.75 -9.46
N THR A 250 7.54 -2.81 -9.61
CA THR A 250 8.39 -3.75 -8.86
C THR A 250 8.28 -3.56 -7.35
N THR A 251 8.18 -2.32 -6.89
CA THR A 251 8.03 -2.01 -5.46
C THR A 251 6.75 -2.64 -4.90
N PHE A 252 5.63 -2.50 -5.60
CA PHE A 252 4.38 -3.14 -5.20
C PHE A 252 4.47 -4.66 -5.27
N LEU A 253 5.03 -5.19 -6.35
CA LEU A 253 5.12 -6.64 -6.55
C LEU A 253 5.94 -7.31 -5.46
N VAL A 254 7.15 -6.83 -5.16
CA VAL A 254 8.00 -7.44 -4.12
C VAL A 254 7.32 -7.39 -2.75
N PHE A 255 6.60 -6.32 -2.42
CA PHE A 255 5.87 -6.22 -1.17
C PHE A 255 4.83 -7.35 -1.01
N TYR A 256 3.98 -7.53 -2.01
CA TYR A 256 2.90 -8.52 -1.93
C TYR A 256 3.39 -9.97 -2.10
N LEU A 257 4.53 -10.17 -2.76
CA LEU A 257 5.19 -11.47 -2.75
C LEU A 257 5.78 -11.80 -1.37
N MET A 258 6.38 -10.80 -0.69
CA MET A 258 6.98 -11.03 0.64
C MET A 258 5.94 -11.14 1.77
N THR A 259 4.78 -10.53 1.61
CA THR A 259 3.74 -10.53 2.65
C THR A 259 2.65 -11.56 2.37
N VAL A 260 1.84 -11.35 1.37
CA VAL A 260 0.63 -12.16 1.11
C VAL A 260 0.99 -13.51 0.50
N PHE A 261 1.83 -13.54 -0.53
CA PHE A 261 2.24 -14.79 -1.16
C PHE A 261 3.04 -15.66 -0.20
N THR A 262 4.07 -15.11 0.46
CA THR A 262 4.92 -15.90 1.39
C THR A 262 4.10 -16.45 2.56
N LEU A 263 3.18 -15.67 3.14
CA LEU A 263 2.30 -16.16 4.20
C LEU A 263 1.39 -17.29 3.70
N SER A 264 0.76 -17.10 2.54
CA SER A 264 -0.12 -18.12 1.95
C SER A 264 0.64 -19.39 1.62
N TRP A 265 1.76 -19.29 0.89
CA TRP A 265 2.59 -20.42 0.48
C TRP A 265 3.18 -21.18 1.69
N ALA A 266 3.66 -20.46 2.69
CA ALA A 266 4.20 -21.07 3.91
C ALA A 266 3.15 -21.88 4.66
N THR A 267 1.91 -21.39 4.73
CA THR A 267 0.86 -22.06 5.52
C THR A 267 0.12 -23.15 4.75
N SER A 268 -0.04 -23.04 3.43
CA SER A 268 -0.79 -24.02 2.63
C SER A 268 0.09 -25.14 2.05
N ASP A 269 1.31 -24.82 1.59
CA ASP A 269 2.13 -25.73 0.81
C ASP A 269 3.39 -26.20 1.54
N LEU A 270 4.01 -25.34 2.39
CA LEU A 270 5.20 -25.72 3.15
C LEU A 270 4.89 -26.33 4.51
N GLY A 271 3.61 -26.42 4.92
CA GLY A 271 3.19 -26.99 6.18
C GLY A 271 3.59 -26.18 7.42
N ILE A 272 3.98 -24.91 7.25
CA ILE A 272 4.31 -24.01 8.36
C ILE A 272 3.00 -23.59 9.04
N VAL A 273 2.93 -23.77 10.37
CA VAL A 273 1.74 -23.39 11.13
C VAL A 273 1.48 -21.88 11.07
N LYS A 274 0.20 -21.47 11.12
CA LYS A 274 -0.22 -20.07 10.99
C LYS A 274 0.56 -19.11 11.89
N ARG A 275 0.82 -19.52 13.14
CA ARG A 275 1.59 -18.76 14.13
C ARG A 275 2.99 -18.42 13.62
N ASP A 276 3.72 -19.43 13.13
CA ASP A 276 5.09 -19.24 12.66
C ASP A 276 5.12 -18.42 11.36
N GLY A 277 4.13 -18.60 10.47
CA GLY A 277 3.95 -17.76 9.29
C GLY A 277 3.77 -16.28 9.64
N LEU A 278 2.97 -15.96 10.64
CA LEU A 278 2.80 -14.60 11.16
C LEU A 278 4.07 -14.07 11.83
N LEU A 279 4.82 -14.91 12.57
CA LEU A 279 6.11 -14.53 13.17
C LEU A 279 7.15 -14.19 12.09
N ILE A 280 7.23 -14.99 11.01
CA ILE A 280 8.09 -14.71 9.86
C ILE A 280 7.73 -13.33 9.25
N GLN A 281 6.43 -13.08 9.04
CA GLN A 281 5.96 -11.81 8.51
C GLN A 281 6.35 -10.65 9.44
N LEU A 282 6.06 -10.72 10.73
CA LEU A 282 6.37 -9.68 11.71
C LEU A 282 7.86 -9.39 11.81
N PHE A 283 8.68 -10.45 11.85
CA PHE A 283 10.13 -10.28 11.92
C PHE A 283 10.70 -9.64 10.65
N SER A 284 10.24 -10.05 9.49
CA SER A 284 10.68 -9.49 8.21
C SER A 284 10.27 -8.02 8.02
N VAL A 285 9.12 -7.60 8.55
CA VAL A 285 8.65 -6.21 8.48
C VAL A 285 9.57 -5.25 9.23
N LEU A 286 10.31 -5.70 10.25
CA LEU A 286 11.32 -4.87 10.92
C LEU A 286 12.41 -4.43 9.94
N PHE A 287 12.81 -5.30 9.02
CA PHE A 287 13.76 -4.95 7.95
C PHE A 287 13.16 -3.91 6.99
N PHE A 288 11.88 -4.04 6.64
CA PHE A 288 11.20 -3.02 5.85
C PHE A 288 11.22 -1.65 6.55
N ALA A 289 10.85 -1.61 7.83
CA ALA A 289 10.82 -0.39 8.63
C ALA A 289 12.21 0.27 8.76
N ILE A 290 13.26 -0.53 8.97
CA ILE A 290 14.64 -0.05 9.12
C ILE A 290 15.19 0.48 7.79
N PHE A 291 14.93 -0.21 6.68
CA PHE A 291 15.52 0.17 5.39
C PHE A 291 14.82 1.33 4.68
N ILE A 292 13.59 1.71 5.06
CA ILE A 292 12.95 2.95 4.60
C ILE A 292 13.80 4.20 4.95
N PRO A 293 14.14 4.50 6.22
CA PRO A 293 14.96 5.66 6.54
C PRO A 293 16.38 5.57 5.98
N VAL A 294 16.98 4.36 5.96
CA VAL A 294 18.30 4.16 5.35
C VAL A 294 18.29 4.57 3.88
N SER A 295 17.30 4.08 3.13
CA SER A 295 17.17 4.39 1.70
C SER A 295 16.88 5.87 1.44
N ALA A 296 16.08 6.52 2.30
CA ALA A 296 15.77 7.94 2.19
C ALA A 296 17.04 8.81 2.35
N VAL A 297 17.88 8.50 3.37
CA VAL A 297 19.16 9.20 3.58
C VAL A 297 20.12 8.99 2.38
N VAL A 298 20.20 7.76 1.88
CA VAL A 298 21.05 7.46 0.72
C VAL A 298 20.51 8.17 -0.52
N ALA A 299 19.19 8.13 -0.75
CA ALA A 299 18.54 8.78 -1.87
C ALA A 299 18.73 10.31 -1.89
N ASP A 300 18.73 10.96 -0.73
CA ASP A 300 19.02 12.39 -0.63
C ASP A 300 20.49 12.73 -0.99
N LYS A 301 21.44 11.77 -0.83
CA LYS A 301 22.87 11.95 -1.17
C LYS A 301 23.19 11.62 -2.63
N ILE A 302 22.73 10.48 -3.14
CA ILE A 302 23.10 9.98 -4.48
C ILE A 302 22.04 10.26 -5.56
N GLY A 303 20.85 10.73 -5.16
CA GLY A 303 19.69 10.96 -6.02
C GLY A 303 18.67 9.81 -5.94
N ARG A 304 17.37 10.16 -5.91
CA ARG A 304 16.26 9.23 -5.73
C ARG A 304 16.21 8.16 -6.82
N ARG A 305 16.38 8.59 -8.08
CA ARG A 305 16.38 7.69 -9.23
C ARG A 305 17.51 6.67 -9.20
N LYS A 306 18.74 7.08 -8.87
CA LYS A 306 19.88 6.15 -8.77
C LYS A 306 19.66 5.12 -7.68
N MET A 307 19.12 5.55 -6.53
CA MET A 307 18.79 4.65 -5.43
C MET A 307 17.77 3.60 -5.87
N LEU A 308 16.68 4.01 -6.55
CA LEU A 308 15.66 3.13 -7.06
C LEU A 308 16.18 2.14 -8.09
N ILE A 309 17.06 2.57 -9.01
CA ILE A 309 17.71 1.67 -9.99
C ILE A 309 18.55 0.60 -9.27
N ILE A 310 19.40 0.98 -8.32
CA ILE A 310 20.24 0.04 -7.57
C ILE A 310 19.38 -1.00 -6.84
N ALA A 311 18.34 -0.55 -6.14
CA ALA A 311 17.43 -1.43 -5.44
C ALA A 311 16.67 -2.36 -6.39
N THR A 312 16.22 -1.86 -7.54
CA THR A 312 15.49 -2.66 -8.53
C THR A 312 16.38 -3.71 -9.20
N VAL A 313 17.67 -3.40 -9.45
CA VAL A 313 18.65 -4.39 -9.92
C VAL A 313 18.83 -5.50 -8.87
N ALA A 314 18.97 -5.14 -7.60
CA ALA A 314 19.06 -6.12 -6.53
C ALA A 314 17.80 -7.02 -6.43
N ILE A 315 16.61 -6.45 -6.63
CA ILE A 315 15.35 -7.22 -6.68
C ILE A 315 15.33 -8.17 -7.89
N ALA A 316 15.79 -7.73 -9.07
CA ALA A 316 15.88 -8.60 -10.24
C ALA A 316 16.78 -9.83 -9.99
N ILE A 317 17.92 -9.62 -9.33
CA ILE A 317 18.81 -10.71 -8.93
C ILE A 317 18.15 -11.61 -7.86
N PHE A 318 17.49 -11.02 -6.89
CA PHE A 318 16.80 -11.73 -5.81
C PHE A 318 15.73 -12.71 -6.33
N GLY A 319 15.06 -12.39 -7.45
CA GLY A 319 14.10 -13.27 -8.09
C GLY A 319 14.62 -14.67 -8.42
N PHE A 320 15.89 -14.82 -8.76
CA PHE A 320 16.50 -16.12 -9.09
C PHE A 320 16.66 -17.05 -7.89
N PHE A 321 16.56 -16.54 -6.67
CA PHE A 321 16.75 -17.31 -5.44
C PHE A 321 15.45 -17.86 -4.82
N PHE A 322 14.27 -17.59 -5.40
CA PHE A 322 12.98 -18.02 -4.86
C PHE A 322 12.91 -19.53 -4.58
N SER A 323 13.32 -20.37 -5.55
CA SER A 323 13.29 -21.82 -5.37
C SER A 323 14.23 -22.27 -4.25
N TYR A 324 15.41 -21.71 -4.18
CA TYR A 324 16.38 -22.05 -3.13
C TYR A 324 15.82 -21.86 -1.72
N PHE A 325 15.13 -20.75 -1.49
CA PHE A 325 14.60 -20.41 -0.17
C PHE A 325 13.26 -21.04 0.16
N LEU A 326 12.37 -21.20 -0.82
CA LEU A 326 10.95 -21.52 -0.62
C LEU A 326 10.57 -22.97 -0.97
N SER A 327 11.50 -23.82 -1.41
CA SER A 327 11.17 -25.21 -1.77
C SER A 327 11.31 -26.21 -0.62
N SER A 328 12.10 -25.89 0.42
CA SER A 328 12.46 -26.87 1.45
C SER A 328 11.54 -26.89 2.68
N GLY A 329 10.65 -25.91 2.82
CA GLY A 329 9.86 -25.72 4.05
C GLY A 329 10.70 -25.38 5.31
N ASN A 330 12.00 -25.12 5.15
CA ASN A 330 12.87 -24.75 6.26
C ASN A 330 12.54 -23.32 6.73
N ILE A 331 12.09 -23.20 7.96
CA ILE A 331 11.63 -21.96 8.57
C ILE A 331 12.71 -20.86 8.56
N VAL A 332 13.99 -21.24 8.75
CA VAL A 332 15.12 -20.30 8.74
C VAL A 332 15.33 -19.73 7.33
N LEU A 333 15.24 -20.59 6.31
CA LEU A 333 15.39 -20.14 4.92
C LEU A 333 14.24 -19.24 4.51
N VAL A 334 12.99 -19.60 4.84
CA VAL A 334 11.80 -18.78 4.54
C VAL A 334 11.89 -17.44 5.26
N THR A 335 12.31 -17.42 6.53
CA THR A 335 12.50 -16.17 7.29
C THR A 335 13.59 -15.30 6.67
N THR A 336 14.73 -15.88 6.33
CA THR A 336 15.84 -15.14 5.70
C THR A 336 15.40 -14.54 4.36
N PHE A 337 14.69 -15.31 3.56
CA PHE A 337 14.11 -14.85 2.30
C PHE A 337 13.19 -13.64 2.50
N ALA A 338 12.23 -13.74 3.42
CA ALA A 338 11.31 -12.67 3.72
C ALA A 338 12.04 -11.42 4.24
N CYS A 339 13.07 -11.56 5.08
CA CYS A 339 13.87 -10.44 5.59
C CYS A 339 14.64 -9.72 4.46
N ILE A 340 15.28 -10.47 3.56
CA ILE A 340 15.99 -9.89 2.40
C ILE A 340 15.00 -9.16 1.50
N GLY A 341 13.88 -9.80 1.14
CA GLY A 341 12.87 -9.20 0.28
C GLY A 341 12.26 -7.93 0.88
N MET A 342 11.98 -7.93 2.19
CA MET A 342 11.46 -6.75 2.91
C MET A 342 12.51 -5.64 3.07
N ALA A 343 13.79 -5.97 3.20
CA ALA A 343 14.87 -4.98 3.13
C ALA A 343 14.93 -4.31 1.75
N LEU A 344 14.88 -5.10 0.68
CA LEU A 344 14.83 -4.61 -0.70
C LEU A 344 13.59 -3.74 -0.95
N MET A 345 12.43 -4.14 -0.39
CA MET A 345 11.22 -3.32 -0.40
C MET A 345 11.47 -1.96 0.28
N GLY A 346 12.11 -1.93 1.44
CA GLY A 346 12.44 -0.69 2.15
C GLY A 346 13.33 0.23 1.31
N PHE A 347 14.29 -0.34 0.58
CA PHE A 347 15.16 0.41 -0.31
C PHE A 347 14.45 1.07 -1.49
N THR A 348 13.38 0.47 -2.00
CA THR A 348 12.58 1.08 -3.08
C THR A 348 11.52 2.02 -2.52
N TYR A 349 10.83 1.64 -1.44
CA TYR A 349 9.65 2.34 -0.96
C TYR A 349 9.97 3.70 -0.32
N GLY A 350 11.09 3.82 0.40
CA GLY A 350 11.48 5.06 1.07
C GLY A 350 11.53 6.28 0.12
N PRO A 351 12.29 6.25 -0.97
CA PRO A 351 12.39 7.37 -1.91
C PRO A 351 11.27 7.44 -2.95
N LEU A 352 10.42 6.39 -3.09
CA LEU A 352 9.45 6.28 -4.18
C LEU A 352 8.45 7.43 -4.20
N GLY A 353 7.89 7.81 -3.07
CA GLY A 353 6.90 8.89 -2.99
C GLY A 353 7.45 10.22 -3.47
N THR A 354 8.67 10.54 -3.06
CA THR A 354 9.37 11.76 -3.50
C THR A 354 9.69 11.69 -4.99
N PHE A 355 10.20 10.57 -5.47
CA PHE A 355 10.52 10.38 -6.89
C PHE A 355 9.28 10.57 -7.79
N LEU A 356 8.16 9.90 -7.47
CA LEU A 356 6.93 10.03 -8.27
C LEU A 356 6.37 11.45 -8.25
N SER A 357 6.48 12.14 -7.13
CA SER A 357 6.03 13.53 -7.01
C SER A 357 6.89 14.50 -7.83
N GLU A 358 8.19 14.25 -7.93
CA GLU A 358 9.14 15.09 -8.69
C GLU A 358 9.01 14.91 -10.21
N LEU A 359 8.29 13.89 -10.71
CA LEU A 359 8.00 13.71 -12.14
C LEU A 359 7.02 14.74 -12.70
N PHE A 360 6.29 15.45 -11.83
CA PHE A 360 5.20 16.33 -12.24
C PHE A 360 5.41 17.76 -11.73
N PRO A 361 5.07 18.78 -12.54
CA PRO A 361 5.08 20.15 -12.09
C PRO A 361 4.01 20.39 -11.01
N THR A 362 4.18 21.45 -10.23
CA THR A 362 3.41 21.71 -9.00
C THR A 362 1.89 21.72 -9.20
N ASN A 363 1.41 22.24 -10.33
CA ASN A 363 -0.02 22.39 -10.64
C ASN A 363 -0.76 21.07 -10.93
N VAL A 364 -0.05 19.99 -11.26
CA VAL A 364 -0.63 18.66 -11.52
C VAL A 364 0.04 17.55 -10.69
N ARG A 365 0.95 17.92 -9.79
CA ARG A 365 1.78 16.99 -9.02
C ARG A 365 0.96 16.03 -8.17
N TYR A 366 -0.07 16.52 -7.48
CA TYR A 366 -0.92 15.68 -6.65
C TYR A 366 -1.62 14.59 -7.47
N SER A 367 -2.36 15.02 -8.49
CA SER A 367 -3.10 14.09 -9.35
C SER A 367 -2.16 13.14 -10.10
N GLY A 368 -1.01 13.66 -10.59
CA GLY A 368 0.00 12.87 -11.30
C GLY A 368 0.64 11.79 -10.44
N ALA A 369 1.15 12.15 -9.28
CA ALA A 369 1.78 11.21 -8.35
C ALA A 369 0.78 10.17 -7.82
N SER A 370 -0.43 10.59 -7.43
CA SER A 370 -1.48 9.68 -6.94
C SER A 370 -1.94 8.70 -8.01
N LEU A 371 -2.20 9.16 -9.23
CA LEU A 371 -2.62 8.30 -10.32
C LEU A 371 -1.52 7.29 -10.67
N THR A 372 -0.28 7.73 -10.80
CA THR A 372 0.88 6.90 -11.09
C THR A 372 1.06 5.80 -10.02
N PHE A 373 0.98 6.16 -8.74
CA PHE A 373 1.09 5.23 -7.62
C PHE A 373 -0.06 4.20 -7.62
N ASN A 374 -1.30 4.64 -7.82
CA ASN A 374 -2.46 3.74 -7.85
C ASN A 374 -2.46 2.81 -9.06
N MET A 375 -2.05 3.29 -10.25
CA MET A 375 -1.89 2.45 -11.43
C MET A 375 -0.77 1.41 -11.26
N ALA A 376 0.35 1.79 -10.62
CA ALA A 376 1.40 0.84 -10.26
C ALA A 376 0.91 -0.21 -9.26
N GLY A 377 0.05 0.18 -8.31
CA GLY A 377 -0.62 -0.74 -7.39
C GLY A 377 -1.54 -1.73 -8.10
N ILE A 378 -2.26 -1.31 -9.15
CA ILE A 378 -3.06 -2.26 -9.96
C ILE A 378 -2.15 -3.28 -10.64
N LEU A 379 -1.09 -2.83 -11.31
CA LEU A 379 -0.22 -3.71 -12.09
C LEU A 379 0.67 -4.61 -11.21
N GLY A 380 1.18 -4.09 -10.10
CA GLY A 380 2.17 -4.76 -9.25
C GLY A 380 1.60 -5.41 -7.98
N ALA A 381 0.34 -5.13 -7.62
CA ALA A 381 -0.23 -5.62 -6.36
C ALA A 381 -1.58 -6.32 -6.51
N ALA A 382 -2.49 -5.79 -7.34
CA ALA A 382 -3.87 -6.27 -7.37
C ALA A 382 -4.00 -7.77 -7.58
N PHE A 383 -3.31 -8.29 -8.59
CA PHE A 383 -3.34 -9.70 -8.96
C PHE A 383 -2.07 -10.46 -8.59
N ALA A 384 -1.07 -9.79 -8.04
CA ALA A 384 0.25 -10.36 -7.78
C ALA A 384 0.22 -11.61 -6.89
N PRO A 385 -0.47 -11.62 -5.72
CA PRO A 385 -0.53 -12.82 -4.88
C PRO A 385 -1.24 -13.98 -5.59
N MET A 386 -2.32 -13.70 -6.31
CA MET A 386 -3.09 -14.70 -7.04
C MET A 386 -2.25 -15.31 -8.17
N ILE A 387 -1.59 -14.48 -8.98
CA ILE A 387 -0.67 -14.93 -10.03
C ILE A 387 0.46 -15.77 -9.44
N ALA A 388 1.03 -15.34 -8.31
CA ALA A 388 2.14 -16.03 -7.66
C ALA A 388 1.71 -17.41 -7.13
N ILE A 389 0.56 -17.52 -6.47
CA ILE A 389 0.00 -18.80 -6.01
C ILE A 389 -0.28 -19.71 -7.22
N TRP A 390 -0.90 -19.19 -8.29
CA TRP A 390 -1.15 -19.95 -9.49
C TRP A 390 0.15 -20.47 -10.15
N LEU A 391 1.16 -19.62 -10.30
CA LEU A 391 2.46 -20.00 -10.85
C LEU A 391 3.16 -21.06 -9.99
N ALA A 392 3.16 -20.87 -8.67
CA ALA A 392 3.81 -21.79 -7.74
C ALA A 392 3.12 -23.16 -7.72
N SER A 393 1.78 -23.21 -7.70
CA SER A 393 0.99 -24.44 -7.63
C SER A 393 0.93 -25.20 -8.98
N THR A 394 0.96 -24.48 -10.11
CA THR A 394 0.84 -25.10 -11.45
C THR A 394 2.20 -25.51 -12.01
N TYR A 395 3.23 -24.71 -11.75
CA TYR A 395 4.58 -24.95 -12.30
C TYR A 395 5.61 -25.13 -11.18
N SER A 396 6.10 -24.05 -10.61
CA SER A 396 7.00 -24.06 -9.44
C SER A 396 7.22 -22.64 -8.90
N VAL A 397 7.76 -22.56 -7.69
CA VAL A 397 8.15 -21.29 -7.04
C VAL A 397 9.21 -20.52 -7.85
N SER A 398 10.03 -21.19 -8.68
CA SER A 398 10.98 -20.53 -9.59
C SER A 398 10.30 -19.57 -10.56
N TYR A 399 9.09 -19.90 -11.03
CA TYR A 399 8.33 -19.03 -11.94
C TYR A 399 7.81 -17.77 -11.24
N VAL A 400 7.58 -17.84 -9.93
CA VAL A 400 7.24 -16.64 -9.13
C VAL A 400 8.46 -15.69 -9.07
N GLY A 401 9.65 -16.24 -8.88
CA GLY A 401 10.90 -15.48 -8.95
C GLY A 401 11.14 -14.87 -10.33
N LEU A 402 10.88 -15.62 -11.40
CA LEU A 402 10.99 -15.11 -12.77
C LEU A 402 9.96 -13.98 -13.04
N TYR A 403 8.74 -14.11 -12.54
CA TYR A 403 7.73 -13.05 -12.60
C TYR A 403 8.22 -11.75 -11.96
N LEU A 404 8.85 -11.83 -10.77
CA LEU A 404 9.47 -10.67 -10.11
C LEU A 404 10.62 -10.09 -10.94
N THR A 405 11.50 -10.94 -11.48
CA THR A 405 12.64 -10.51 -12.30
C THR A 405 12.18 -9.78 -13.57
N ILE A 406 11.16 -10.30 -14.25
CA ILE A 406 10.59 -9.65 -15.45
C ILE A 406 10.02 -8.28 -15.09
N ALA A 407 9.23 -8.19 -14.02
CA ALA A 407 8.70 -6.91 -13.56
C ALA A 407 9.83 -5.92 -13.21
N ALA A 408 10.90 -6.38 -12.57
CA ALA A 408 12.06 -5.55 -12.26
C ALA A 408 12.77 -5.05 -13.53
N CYS A 409 12.92 -5.86 -14.56
CA CYS A 409 13.45 -5.44 -15.85
C CYS A 409 12.58 -4.38 -16.52
N ILE A 410 11.25 -4.51 -16.45
CA ILE A 410 10.30 -3.50 -16.95
C ILE A 410 10.47 -2.17 -16.19
N SER A 411 10.56 -2.23 -14.85
CA SER A 411 10.79 -1.03 -14.04
C SER A 411 12.14 -0.37 -14.33
N LEU A 412 13.21 -1.16 -14.52
CA LEU A 412 14.53 -0.65 -14.92
C LEU A 412 14.47 0.07 -16.27
N PHE A 413 13.78 -0.52 -17.25
CA PHE A 413 13.58 0.12 -18.54
C PHE A 413 12.85 1.47 -18.38
N ALA A 414 11.82 1.52 -17.57
CA ALA A 414 11.07 2.76 -17.31
C ALA A 414 11.98 3.85 -16.69
N PHE A 415 12.83 3.50 -15.72
CA PHE A 415 13.80 4.44 -15.16
C PHE A 415 14.80 4.97 -16.21
N LEU A 416 15.20 4.16 -17.18
CA LEU A 416 16.11 4.59 -18.25
C LEU A 416 15.44 5.56 -19.23
N VAL A 417 14.15 5.37 -19.53
CA VAL A 417 13.40 6.26 -20.43
C VAL A 417 13.15 7.61 -19.77
N ILE A 418 12.73 7.64 -18.50
CA ILE A 418 12.49 8.90 -17.74
C ILE A 418 13.74 9.80 -17.78
N SER A 419 14.95 9.25 -17.68
CA SER A 419 16.20 10.02 -17.75
C SER A 419 16.40 10.83 -19.04
N LYS A 420 15.90 10.31 -20.15
CA LYS A 420 16.06 11.00 -21.44
C LYS A 420 15.12 12.21 -21.57
N GLU A 421 14.06 12.24 -20.76
CA GLU A 421 13.08 13.33 -20.78
C GLU A 421 13.44 14.45 -19.79
N GLU A 422 14.10 14.15 -18.65
CA GLU A 422 14.59 15.15 -17.68
C GLU A 422 15.58 16.14 -18.31
N HIS A 423 16.27 15.78 -19.39
CA HIS A 423 17.18 16.67 -20.14
C HIS A 423 16.48 17.55 -21.19
N ARG A 424 15.13 17.45 -21.31
CA ARG A 424 14.34 18.25 -22.29
C ARG A 424 13.57 19.39 -21.66
N PHE A 425 13.61 19.58 -20.35
CA PHE A 425 13.00 20.65 -19.59
C PHE A 425 14.05 21.26 -18.62
#